data_67d661aedf004c69b3cdfde2d0e67d43
#
_entry.id   67d661aedf004c69b3cdfde2d0e67d43
#
_cell.length_a   1.000
_cell.length_b   1.000
_cell.length_c   1.000
_cell.angle_alpha   90.00
_cell.angle_beta   90.00
_cell.angle_gamma   90.00
#
_symmetry.space_group_name_H-M   'P 1'
#
loop_
_entity.id
_entity.type
_entity.pdbx_description
1 polymer ?
#
loop_
_entity_poly.entity_id
_entity_poly.type
_entity_poly.pdbx_seq_one_letter_code
_entity_poly.pdbx_strand_id
1 'polypeptide(L)'
;MEAKTIDRIGDSWLSQQPIYLADLDRCTPADALATEPRLRCWRTLTYEIDSLSGTMLLAGPETAAATITYPLNLRGLHAVSVGVLPITSSEEGHQLAILLKRSGDETFTALTLPPQSDGGPHHHELVEMFWRITDLTGHGLQIGQNGARVAPGDNAGSFECAPARVAYFKLIPLTDAETRAFQSDQQSSDTRRLFAHNDAHGPHYQYRLTTPEHVRREIEPYRDTDFSRMYWEAGGGDQTSYFSRVGGRNTFDLGDFGRRGDRMHVESWREFEQRGIDPFDIALEHTHEIGLQFHASYRVAGFHYPPPLDHFNTGSSFYKRHPEWRGVDRTGRQTPRMAYTFPEVRQFVISLLREMAQRPIDGICLLYNRRMPLVEYESPVVEGFKREFGDDPHGLNAHDPRWLSYRAGVLTEFMREVRAAMDQEGRAQGRNQRIEISAIVGGTERENLINGMDLATWVGEGLVDTLIPYTSGPNYDSGVTAWTDPKQLEHFVNLVRGTSCVLAPNLMPRHMTPEEFRHRAATVYSAGADHMFFWDCAGGSGRANYRDMWNALRRLGHRDEIDAWRASGEPNLSASRMDLRKLGDWDLSYVTPG
;
A
#
# COMPACT_ATOMS: atom_id res chain seq x y z
N MET A 1 -29.75 -28.27 1.13
CA MET A 1 -28.69 -28.07 0.11
C MET A 1 -28.01 -26.78 0.52
N GLU A 2 -26.80 -26.87 1.06
CA GLU A 2 -25.97 -25.71 1.27
C GLU A 2 -25.72 -25.07 -0.09
N ALA A 3 -26.00 -23.77 -0.21
CA ALA A 3 -25.68 -23.03 -1.42
C ALA A 3 -24.16 -23.13 -1.63
N LYS A 4 -23.71 -23.67 -2.76
CA LYS A 4 -22.29 -23.69 -3.09
C LYS A 4 -21.82 -22.24 -3.11
N THR A 5 -20.79 -21.95 -2.33
CA THR A 5 -20.08 -20.66 -2.40
C THR A 5 -19.56 -20.48 -3.83
N ILE A 6 -19.90 -19.36 -4.45
CA ILE A 6 -19.45 -19.01 -5.79
C ILE A 6 -18.26 -18.08 -5.63
N ASP A 7 -17.15 -18.42 -6.27
CA ASP A 7 -15.99 -17.53 -6.39
C ASP A 7 -16.35 -16.31 -7.23
N ARG A 8 -16.20 -15.10 -6.64
CA ARG A 8 -16.58 -13.83 -7.28
C ARG A 8 -15.39 -13.00 -7.71
N ILE A 9 -14.25 -13.64 -7.98
CA ILE A 9 -13.13 -12.93 -8.59
C ILE A 9 -13.49 -12.45 -9.99
N GLY A 10 -13.22 -11.19 -10.25
CA GLY A 10 -13.49 -10.59 -11.55
C GLY A 10 -14.99 -10.57 -11.90
N ASP A 11 -15.29 -10.93 -13.13
CA ASP A 11 -16.64 -10.95 -13.68
C ASP A 11 -17.15 -12.36 -14.04
N SER A 12 -16.38 -13.41 -13.76
CA SER A 12 -16.66 -14.79 -14.18
C SER A 12 -17.92 -15.41 -13.56
N TRP A 13 -18.42 -14.84 -12.47
CA TRP A 13 -19.62 -15.31 -11.77
C TRP A 13 -20.94 -14.70 -12.30
N LEU A 14 -20.84 -13.74 -13.25
CA LEU A 14 -22.00 -13.07 -13.84
C LEU A 14 -22.58 -13.89 -14.98
N SER A 15 -23.90 -13.87 -15.09
CA SER A 15 -24.66 -14.73 -16.01
C SER A 15 -25.07 -14.05 -17.32
N GLN A 16 -25.03 -12.71 -17.36
CA GLN A 16 -25.45 -11.95 -18.54
C GLN A 16 -24.39 -11.92 -19.63
N GLN A 17 -24.82 -11.73 -20.87
CA GLN A 17 -23.91 -11.60 -22.01
C GLN A 17 -23.12 -10.28 -21.94
N PRO A 18 -21.82 -10.29 -22.25
CA PRO A 18 -21.01 -9.10 -22.26
C PRO A 18 -21.37 -8.16 -23.42
N ILE A 19 -21.26 -6.86 -23.18
CA ILE A 19 -21.33 -5.79 -24.17
C ILE A 19 -19.90 -5.31 -24.41
N TYR A 20 -19.39 -5.40 -25.62
CA TYR A 20 -18.08 -4.90 -25.99
C TYR A 20 -18.19 -3.53 -26.63
N LEU A 21 -17.43 -2.58 -26.11
CA LEU A 21 -17.28 -1.22 -26.62
C LEU A 21 -15.88 -1.13 -27.26
N ALA A 22 -15.81 -1.45 -28.53
CA ALA A 22 -14.55 -1.53 -29.29
C ALA A 22 -14.34 -0.34 -30.26
N ASP A 23 -15.36 0.51 -30.43
CA ASP A 23 -15.37 1.72 -31.26
C ASP A 23 -14.92 2.95 -30.43
N LEU A 24 -13.68 2.92 -29.90
CA LEU A 24 -13.20 3.96 -28.99
C LEU A 24 -12.95 5.32 -29.68
N ASP A 25 -13.00 5.38 -31.00
CA ASP A 25 -13.06 6.62 -31.78
C ASP A 25 -14.35 7.45 -31.57
N ARG A 26 -15.37 6.88 -30.91
CA ARG A 26 -16.56 7.62 -30.43
C ARG A 26 -16.32 8.45 -29.18
N CYS A 27 -15.16 8.37 -28.57
CA CYS A 27 -14.84 9.19 -27.40
C CYS A 27 -14.92 10.69 -27.70
N THR A 28 -15.32 11.47 -26.70
CA THR A 28 -15.44 12.92 -26.78
C THR A 28 -14.49 13.62 -25.80
N PRO A 29 -13.95 14.81 -26.13
CA PRO A 29 -14.18 15.56 -27.37
C PRO A 29 -13.43 14.94 -28.56
N ALA A 30 -14.01 15.00 -29.75
CA ALA A 30 -13.46 14.37 -30.95
C ALA A 30 -12.12 14.98 -31.42
N ASP A 31 -11.85 16.23 -31.11
CA ASP A 31 -10.58 16.93 -31.40
C ASP A 31 -9.42 16.46 -30.50
N ALA A 32 -9.71 15.69 -29.44
CA ALA A 32 -8.71 15.00 -28.64
C ALA A 32 -8.28 13.65 -29.25
N LEU A 33 -8.81 13.24 -30.41
CA LEU A 33 -8.46 12.02 -31.14
C LEU A 33 -7.75 12.36 -32.44
N ALA A 34 -6.75 11.56 -32.82
CA ALA A 34 -6.00 11.73 -34.05
C ALA A 34 -5.48 10.39 -34.58
N THR A 35 -5.43 10.20 -35.91
CA THR A 35 -4.85 9.01 -36.55
C THR A 35 -3.32 9.02 -36.48
N GLU A 36 -2.73 10.22 -36.50
CA GLU A 36 -1.29 10.41 -36.39
C GLU A 36 -0.89 10.89 -34.99
N PRO A 37 0.35 10.62 -34.51
CA PRO A 37 0.84 11.11 -33.24
C PRO A 37 0.77 12.63 -33.14
N ARG A 38 0.05 13.14 -32.14
CA ARG A 38 -0.17 14.58 -31.94
C ARG A 38 -0.21 14.88 -30.43
N LEU A 39 0.39 16.03 -30.05
CA LEU A 39 0.30 16.51 -28.68
C LEU A 39 -1.16 16.78 -28.26
N ARG A 40 -1.48 16.49 -27.03
CA ARG A 40 -2.80 16.59 -26.39
C ARG A 40 -3.88 15.69 -26.98
N CYS A 41 -3.49 14.74 -27.86
CA CYS A 41 -4.42 13.83 -28.51
C CYS A 41 -4.09 12.37 -28.16
N TRP A 42 -5.11 11.55 -28.18
CA TRP A 42 -5.00 10.11 -28.25
C TRP A 42 -4.85 9.69 -29.73
N ARG A 43 -3.83 8.88 -30.01
CA ARG A 43 -3.72 8.25 -31.32
C ARG A 43 -4.71 7.11 -31.40
N THR A 44 -5.42 7.01 -32.54
CA THR A 44 -6.33 5.91 -32.86
C THR A 44 -5.67 4.94 -33.83
N LEU A 45 -5.75 3.64 -33.53
CA LEU A 45 -5.31 2.56 -34.42
C LEU A 45 -6.40 1.49 -34.49
N THR A 46 -6.67 0.97 -35.69
CA THR A 46 -7.52 -0.21 -35.84
C THR A 46 -6.83 -1.44 -35.30
N TYR A 47 -7.59 -2.38 -34.74
CA TYR A 47 -7.07 -3.66 -34.28
C TYR A 47 -8.07 -4.79 -34.57
N GLU A 48 -7.58 -6.03 -34.57
CA GLU A 48 -8.37 -7.23 -34.74
C GLU A 48 -7.82 -8.36 -33.87
N ILE A 49 -8.69 -9.05 -33.15
CA ILE A 49 -8.49 -10.32 -32.47
C ILE A 49 -9.52 -11.32 -33.03
N ASP A 50 -9.43 -12.61 -32.70
CA ASP A 50 -10.31 -13.65 -33.28
C ASP A 50 -11.82 -13.35 -33.13
N SER A 51 -12.23 -12.70 -32.04
CA SER A 51 -13.65 -12.48 -31.69
C SER A 51 -14.09 -11.02 -31.76
N LEU A 52 -13.17 -10.07 -31.98
CA LEU A 52 -13.46 -8.65 -31.89
C LEU A 52 -12.52 -7.82 -32.77
N SER A 53 -13.08 -6.77 -33.38
CA SER A 53 -12.30 -5.74 -34.07
C SER A 53 -12.76 -4.36 -33.64
N GLY A 54 -11.88 -3.36 -33.70
CA GLY A 54 -12.25 -2.01 -33.28
C GLY A 54 -11.12 -0.98 -33.42
N THR A 55 -11.24 0.10 -32.66
CA THR A 55 -10.30 1.19 -32.61
C THR A 55 -9.65 1.25 -31.23
N MET A 56 -8.33 1.09 -31.18
CA MET A 56 -7.51 1.22 -29.97
C MET A 56 -7.07 2.67 -29.76
N LEU A 57 -7.01 3.11 -28.53
CA LEU A 57 -6.49 4.42 -28.10
C LEU A 57 -5.08 4.26 -27.54
N LEU A 58 -4.15 5.11 -28.00
CA LEU A 58 -2.77 5.14 -27.52
C LEU A 58 -2.36 6.56 -27.15
N ALA A 59 -1.77 6.73 -25.97
CA ALA A 59 -1.20 8.00 -25.54
C ALA A 59 0.06 7.76 -24.72
N GLY A 60 1.19 8.29 -25.18
CA GLY A 60 2.42 8.30 -24.41
C GLY A 60 2.42 9.38 -23.32
N PRO A 61 3.25 9.25 -22.28
CA PRO A 61 3.33 10.24 -21.20
C PRO A 61 3.72 11.64 -21.68
N GLU A 62 4.46 11.72 -22.79
CA GLU A 62 4.89 12.97 -23.40
C GLU A 62 3.78 13.71 -24.17
N THR A 63 2.69 13.00 -24.50
CA THR A 63 1.60 13.58 -25.30
C THR A 63 0.74 14.56 -24.51
N ALA A 64 0.72 14.44 -23.17
CA ALA A 64 -0.20 15.17 -22.30
C ALA A 64 -1.65 15.09 -22.84
N ALA A 65 -2.06 13.88 -23.24
CA ALA A 65 -3.37 13.63 -23.85
C ALA A 65 -4.50 14.12 -22.93
N ALA A 66 -5.50 14.75 -23.53
CA ALA A 66 -6.65 15.23 -22.78
C ALA A 66 -7.47 14.07 -22.23
N THR A 67 -8.16 14.27 -21.12
CA THR A 67 -9.19 13.33 -20.65
C THR A 67 -10.31 13.25 -21.68
N ILE A 68 -10.70 12.04 -22.06
CA ILE A 68 -11.79 11.76 -22.99
C ILE A 68 -12.87 10.94 -22.32
N THR A 69 -14.08 11.00 -22.85
CA THR A 69 -15.24 10.28 -22.32
C THR A 69 -15.84 9.41 -23.42
N TYR A 70 -15.94 8.12 -23.16
CA TYR A 70 -16.81 7.24 -23.96
C TYR A 70 -18.25 7.41 -23.50
N PRO A 71 -19.16 7.91 -24.35
CA PRO A 71 -20.55 8.17 -23.99
C PRO A 71 -21.33 6.86 -23.87
N LEU A 72 -22.05 6.67 -22.76
CA LEU A 72 -22.91 5.51 -22.52
C LEU A 72 -24.37 5.91 -22.37
N ASN A 73 -25.25 4.99 -22.73
CA ASN A 73 -26.68 5.09 -22.44
C ASN A 73 -27.14 3.78 -21.78
N LEU A 74 -26.56 3.47 -20.62
CA LEU A 74 -26.83 2.27 -19.85
C LEU A 74 -27.48 2.61 -18.52
N ARG A 75 -28.08 1.61 -17.87
CA ARG A 75 -28.71 1.76 -16.55
C ARG A 75 -28.36 0.59 -15.66
N GLY A 76 -28.16 0.87 -14.38
CA GLY A 76 -27.88 -0.12 -13.35
C GLY A 76 -26.42 -0.52 -13.26
N LEU A 77 -26.16 -1.47 -12.38
CA LEU A 77 -24.83 -1.97 -12.10
C LEU A 77 -24.27 -2.81 -13.27
N HIS A 78 -23.03 -2.54 -13.60
CA HIS A 78 -22.27 -3.31 -14.58
C HIS A 78 -20.90 -3.65 -14.02
N ALA A 79 -20.44 -4.86 -14.29
CA ALA A 79 -19.04 -5.21 -14.18
C ALA A 79 -18.30 -4.62 -15.37
N VAL A 80 -17.22 -3.90 -15.11
CA VAL A 80 -16.42 -3.21 -16.12
C VAL A 80 -15.04 -3.83 -16.17
N SER A 81 -14.67 -4.35 -17.34
CA SER A 81 -13.31 -4.80 -17.68
C SER A 81 -12.74 -3.97 -18.81
N VAL A 82 -11.42 -3.89 -18.89
CA VAL A 82 -10.67 -3.11 -19.89
C VAL A 82 -9.74 -4.01 -20.65
N GLY A 83 -9.86 -4.04 -21.98
CA GLY A 83 -8.88 -4.67 -22.86
C GLY A 83 -7.71 -3.74 -23.11
N VAL A 84 -6.51 -4.16 -22.76
CA VAL A 84 -5.29 -3.35 -22.86
C VAL A 84 -4.21 -4.07 -23.65
N LEU A 85 -3.36 -3.30 -24.35
CA LEU A 85 -2.15 -3.83 -24.96
C LEU A 85 -1.00 -3.76 -23.95
N PRO A 86 -0.44 -4.92 -23.51
CA PRO A 86 0.64 -4.97 -22.55
C PRO A 86 1.89 -4.22 -23.02
N ILE A 87 2.83 -4.13 -22.11
CA ILE A 87 4.16 -3.61 -22.41
C ILE A 87 5.16 -4.74 -22.54
N THR A 88 6.26 -4.46 -23.22
CA THR A 88 7.38 -5.39 -23.33
C THR A 88 8.02 -5.67 -21.96
N SER A 89 8.40 -6.92 -21.73
CA SER A 89 8.79 -7.48 -20.43
C SER A 89 10.06 -6.90 -19.78
N SER A 90 10.82 -6.08 -20.48
CA SER A 90 12.11 -5.56 -19.98
C SER A 90 11.98 -4.33 -19.08
N GLU A 91 10.79 -3.83 -18.90
CA GLU A 91 10.56 -2.60 -18.13
C GLU A 91 9.93 -2.95 -16.77
N GLU A 92 10.77 -3.24 -15.80
CA GLU A 92 10.40 -3.26 -14.38
C GLU A 92 10.04 -1.85 -13.93
N GLY A 93 8.90 -1.33 -14.35
CA GLY A 93 8.46 0.01 -13.98
C GLY A 93 7.02 0.01 -13.51
N HIS A 94 6.70 0.91 -12.61
CA HIS A 94 5.34 1.20 -12.21
C HIS A 94 4.60 1.80 -13.40
N GLN A 95 3.61 1.08 -13.88
CA GLN A 95 3.06 1.30 -15.19
C GLN A 95 1.61 1.71 -15.10
N LEU A 96 1.32 2.57 -14.12
CA LEU A 96 0.03 3.21 -13.96
C LEU A 96 -0.23 4.16 -15.14
N ALA A 97 -0.39 3.59 -16.32
CA ALA A 97 -0.50 4.36 -17.56
C ALA A 97 -1.91 4.87 -17.81
N ILE A 98 -2.91 4.12 -17.39
CA ILE A 98 -4.32 4.39 -17.69
C ILE A 98 -5.02 4.92 -16.45
N LEU A 99 -5.67 6.05 -16.60
CA LEU A 99 -6.60 6.59 -15.61
C LEU A 99 -8.03 6.30 -16.07
N LEU A 100 -8.82 5.67 -15.22
CA LEU A 100 -10.20 5.32 -15.52
C LEU A 100 -11.12 5.74 -14.39
N LYS A 101 -12.26 6.35 -14.73
CA LYS A 101 -13.34 6.64 -13.82
C LYS A 101 -14.70 6.69 -14.53
N ARG A 102 -15.76 6.61 -13.78
CA ARG A 102 -17.10 6.99 -14.23
C ARG A 102 -17.18 8.51 -14.31
N SER A 103 -17.92 9.07 -15.26
CA SER A 103 -17.98 10.53 -15.48
C SER A 103 -18.56 11.34 -14.30
N GLY A 104 -19.17 10.71 -13.31
CA GLY A 104 -19.65 11.35 -12.09
C GLY A 104 -18.68 11.28 -10.91
N ASP A 105 -17.61 10.50 -11.02
CA ASP A 105 -16.65 10.31 -9.93
C ASP A 105 -15.65 11.48 -9.88
N GLU A 106 -15.22 11.87 -8.69
CA GLU A 106 -14.21 12.91 -8.52
C GLU A 106 -12.80 12.39 -8.82
N THR A 107 -12.52 11.13 -8.45
CA THR A 107 -11.17 10.56 -8.46
C THR A 107 -11.03 9.45 -9.51
N PHE A 108 -9.91 9.49 -10.24
CA PHE A 108 -9.53 8.40 -11.13
C PHE A 108 -8.94 7.22 -10.37
N THR A 109 -9.20 6.02 -10.86
CA THR A 109 -8.40 4.83 -10.55
C THR A 109 -7.27 4.74 -11.57
N ALA A 110 -6.04 4.57 -11.11
CA ALA A 110 -4.91 4.31 -11.98
C ALA A 110 -4.77 2.80 -12.20
N LEU A 111 -4.76 2.37 -13.46
CA LEU A 111 -4.62 0.98 -13.85
C LEU A 111 -3.18 0.69 -14.30
N THR A 112 -2.63 -0.39 -13.76
CA THR A 112 -1.30 -0.88 -14.14
C THR A 112 -1.41 -1.74 -15.38
N LEU A 113 -0.59 -1.48 -16.39
CA LEU A 113 -0.49 -2.38 -17.55
C LEU A 113 0.22 -3.68 -17.16
N PRO A 114 -0.32 -4.84 -17.56
CA PRO A 114 0.37 -6.11 -17.38
C PRO A 114 1.61 -6.17 -18.28
N PRO A 115 2.64 -6.99 -17.96
CA PRO A 115 3.70 -7.29 -18.92
C PRO A 115 3.15 -8.17 -20.02
N GLN A 116 3.86 -8.18 -21.13
CA GLN A 116 3.70 -9.17 -22.16
C GLN A 116 4.05 -10.57 -21.63
N SER A 117 3.35 -11.58 -22.10
CA SER A 117 3.73 -12.97 -21.82
C SER A 117 5.10 -13.32 -22.42
N ASP A 118 5.70 -14.43 -21.96
CA ASP A 118 7.01 -14.89 -22.42
C ASP A 118 7.04 -15.42 -23.89
N GLY A 119 6.02 -15.08 -24.68
CA GLY A 119 5.90 -15.45 -26.09
C GLY A 119 6.92 -14.81 -27.03
N GLY A 120 7.94 -14.16 -26.47
CA GLY A 120 9.01 -13.52 -27.24
C GLY A 120 8.67 -12.12 -27.75
N PRO A 121 9.64 -11.39 -28.35
CA PRO A 121 9.50 -9.97 -28.69
C PRO A 121 8.52 -9.68 -29.83
N HIS A 122 8.03 -10.71 -30.50
CA HIS A 122 7.08 -10.60 -31.61
C HIS A 122 5.69 -11.11 -31.27
N HIS A 123 5.48 -11.57 -30.03
CA HIS A 123 4.16 -11.97 -29.57
C HIS A 123 3.36 -10.74 -29.16
N HIS A 124 2.23 -10.53 -29.80
CA HIS A 124 1.33 -9.41 -29.50
C HIS A 124 -0.01 -9.97 -29.00
N GLU A 125 -0.39 -9.57 -27.81
CA GLU A 125 -1.63 -10.01 -27.17
C GLU A 125 -2.36 -8.82 -26.53
N LEU A 126 -3.67 -8.91 -26.42
CA LEU A 126 -4.46 -8.07 -25.54
C LEU A 126 -4.69 -8.80 -24.21
N VAL A 127 -4.73 -8.06 -23.12
CA VAL A 127 -5.07 -8.58 -21.79
C VAL A 127 -6.33 -7.89 -21.30
N GLU A 128 -7.31 -8.67 -20.86
CA GLU A 128 -8.55 -8.16 -20.28
C GLU A 128 -8.39 -8.03 -18.77
N MET A 129 -8.51 -6.81 -18.26
CA MET A 129 -8.36 -6.48 -16.84
C MET A 129 -9.71 -6.08 -16.26
N PHE A 130 -10.17 -6.78 -15.24
CA PHE A 130 -11.34 -6.37 -14.49
C PHE A 130 -11.05 -5.12 -13.65
N TRP A 131 -11.89 -4.09 -13.78
CA TRP A 131 -11.76 -2.86 -13.02
C TRP A 131 -12.64 -2.89 -11.76
N ARG A 132 -13.96 -2.76 -11.93
CA ARG A 132 -14.93 -2.79 -10.81
C ARG A 132 -16.36 -3.04 -11.29
N ILE A 133 -17.26 -3.28 -10.34
CA ILE A 133 -18.70 -3.19 -10.55
C ILE A 133 -19.14 -1.77 -10.18
N THR A 134 -19.89 -1.10 -11.07
CA THR A 134 -20.36 0.28 -10.83
C THR A 134 -21.69 0.56 -11.53
N ASP A 135 -22.46 1.52 -10.99
CA ASP A 135 -23.69 1.98 -11.62
C ASP A 135 -23.36 2.94 -12.77
N LEU A 136 -23.75 2.57 -13.98
CA LEU A 136 -23.53 3.36 -15.19
C LEU A 136 -24.73 4.21 -15.59
N THR A 137 -25.77 4.31 -14.75
CA THR A 137 -26.98 5.11 -15.03
C THR A 137 -26.65 6.58 -15.20
N GLY A 138 -26.77 7.10 -16.43
CA GLY A 138 -26.49 8.50 -16.74
C GLY A 138 -25.00 8.88 -16.78
N HIS A 139 -24.09 7.90 -16.77
CA HIS A 139 -22.65 8.13 -16.77
C HIS A 139 -21.98 7.51 -17.99
N GLY A 140 -20.88 8.14 -18.44
CA GLY A 140 -19.92 7.58 -19.37
C GLY A 140 -18.67 7.09 -18.65
N LEU A 141 -17.75 6.48 -19.40
CA LEU A 141 -16.42 6.12 -18.92
C LEU A 141 -15.41 7.19 -19.32
N GLN A 142 -14.72 7.77 -18.35
CA GLN A 142 -13.66 8.75 -18.60
C GLN A 142 -12.31 8.07 -18.56
N ILE A 143 -11.52 8.35 -19.60
CA ILE A 143 -10.19 7.79 -19.80
C ILE A 143 -9.19 8.93 -19.77
N GLY A 144 -8.13 8.77 -18.98
CA GLY A 144 -6.99 9.68 -18.95
C GLY A 144 -5.68 8.90 -19.11
N GLN A 145 -4.65 9.59 -19.53
CA GLN A 145 -3.28 9.08 -19.52
C GLN A 145 -2.58 9.63 -18.28
N ASN A 146 -1.93 8.77 -17.52
CA ASN A 146 -1.15 9.20 -16.36
C ASN A 146 0.14 9.87 -16.84
N GLY A 147 0.14 11.19 -16.89
CA GLY A 147 1.27 12.01 -17.32
C GLY A 147 2.35 12.20 -16.26
N ALA A 148 2.39 11.36 -15.23
CA ALA A 148 3.43 11.42 -14.23
C ALA A 148 4.80 11.18 -14.90
N ARG A 149 5.58 12.24 -15.04
CA ARG A 149 6.85 12.25 -15.76
C ARG A 149 7.97 11.81 -14.86
N VAL A 150 8.56 10.69 -15.22
CA VAL A 150 9.91 10.35 -14.80
C VAL A 150 10.82 10.65 -15.99
N ALA A 151 11.72 11.65 -15.92
CA ALA A 151 12.63 11.95 -17.03
C ALA A 151 13.71 10.87 -17.13
N PRO A 152 14.13 10.51 -18.34
CA PRO A 152 15.27 9.60 -18.55
C PRO A 152 16.54 10.16 -17.90
N GLY A 153 17.34 9.31 -17.26
CA GLY A 153 18.72 9.61 -16.96
C GLY A 153 19.16 9.67 -15.49
N ASP A 154 18.28 9.46 -14.53
CA ASP A 154 18.67 9.41 -13.11
C ASP A 154 18.76 7.98 -12.59
N ASN A 155 19.89 7.65 -11.94
CA ASN A 155 20.25 6.33 -11.43
C ASN A 155 19.38 5.79 -10.27
N ALA A 156 18.31 6.42 -9.93
CA ALA A 156 17.37 5.96 -8.90
C ALA A 156 16.12 5.39 -9.56
N GLY A 157 16.23 4.21 -10.13
CA GLY A 157 15.12 3.46 -10.70
C GLY A 157 14.19 4.36 -11.52
N SER A 158 14.54 4.59 -12.78
CA SER A 158 13.71 5.36 -13.70
C SER A 158 12.40 4.61 -13.93
N PHE A 159 11.36 5.03 -13.24
CA PHE A 159 10.01 4.58 -13.55
C PHE A 159 9.52 5.39 -14.74
N GLU A 160 9.74 4.88 -15.93
CA GLU A 160 9.10 5.45 -17.11
C GLU A 160 7.61 5.13 -17.04
N CYS A 161 6.76 6.15 -17.12
CA CYS A 161 5.34 5.93 -17.33
C CYS A 161 5.15 5.28 -18.70
N ALA A 162 4.59 4.07 -18.72
CA ALA A 162 4.25 3.41 -19.95
C ALA A 162 3.18 4.21 -20.73
N PRO A 163 3.16 4.11 -22.06
CA PRO A 163 2.05 4.61 -22.85
C PRO A 163 0.75 3.93 -22.45
N ALA A 164 -0.33 4.70 -22.26
CA ALA A 164 -1.66 4.14 -22.14
C ALA A 164 -2.10 3.52 -23.46
N ARG A 165 -2.61 2.28 -23.42
CA ARG A 165 -3.00 1.51 -24.59
C ARG A 165 -4.31 0.78 -24.29
N VAL A 166 -5.45 1.35 -24.71
CA VAL A 166 -6.79 0.85 -24.41
C VAL A 166 -7.45 0.38 -25.70
N ALA A 167 -7.81 -0.90 -25.76
CA ALA A 167 -8.43 -1.51 -26.94
C ALA A 167 -9.96 -1.48 -26.88
N TYR A 168 -10.55 -1.87 -25.74
CA TYR A 168 -12.00 -1.93 -25.58
C TYR A 168 -12.41 -1.87 -24.10
N PHE A 169 -13.70 -1.64 -23.85
CA PHE A 169 -14.34 -1.97 -22.59
C PHE A 169 -15.27 -3.16 -22.77
N LYS A 170 -15.28 -4.07 -21.82
CA LYS A 170 -16.26 -5.12 -21.68
C LYS A 170 -17.16 -4.79 -20.49
N LEU A 171 -18.46 -4.76 -20.72
CA LEU A 171 -19.46 -4.45 -19.71
C LEU A 171 -20.41 -5.65 -19.58
N ILE A 172 -20.60 -6.14 -18.35
CA ILE A 172 -21.59 -7.19 -18.07
C ILE A 172 -22.63 -6.60 -17.11
N PRO A 173 -23.90 -6.44 -17.56
CA PRO A 173 -24.96 -5.97 -16.67
C PRO A 173 -25.24 -7.01 -15.59
N LEU A 174 -25.51 -6.56 -14.37
CA LEU A 174 -25.93 -7.43 -13.29
C LEU A 174 -27.45 -7.67 -13.32
N THR A 175 -27.85 -8.91 -13.10
CA THR A 175 -29.25 -9.24 -12.81
C THR A 175 -29.65 -8.70 -11.42
N ASP A 176 -30.94 -8.64 -11.13
CA ASP A 176 -31.44 -8.24 -9.80
C ASP A 176 -30.88 -9.13 -8.67
N ALA A 177 -30.68 -10.43 -8.94
CA ALA A 177 -30.12 -11.36 -7.98
C ALA A 177 -28.64 -11.09 -7.72
N GLU A 178 -27.86 -10.86 -8.77
CA GLU A 178 -26.44 -10.51 -8.69
C GLU A 178 -26.24 -9.13 -8.06
N THR A 179 -27.11 -8.17 -8.36
CA THR A 179 -27.12 -6.84 -7.73
C THR A 179 -27.31 -6.96 -6.22
N ARG A 180 -28.32 -7.72 -5.76
CA ARG A 180 -28.52 -7.94 -4.32
C ARG A 180 -27.35 -8.66 -3.67
N ALA A 181 -26.80 -9.66 -4.35
CA ALA A 181 -25.63 -10.39 -3.84
C ALA A 181 -24.41 -9.49 -3.70
N PHE A 182 -24.13 -8.63 -4.68
CA PHE A 182 -23.06 -7.63 -4.64
C PHE A 182 -23.27 -6.61 -3.51
N GLN A 183 -24.48 -6.04 -3.40
CA GLN A 183 -24.79 -5.08 -2.35
C GLN A 183 -24.72 -5.68 -0.95
N SER A 184 -25.17 -6.92 -0.76
CA SER A 184 -25.05 -7.64 0.51
C SER A 184 -23.58 -7.89 0.87
N ASP A 185 -22.76 -8.24 -0.10
CA ASP A 185 -21.31 -8.40 0.06
C ASP A 185 -20.65 -7.10 0.52
N GLN A 186 -20.95 -5.99 -0.14
CA GLN A 186 -20.41 -4.68 0.23
C GLN A 186 -20.81 -4.21 1.63
N GLN A 187 -21.96 -4.65 2.14
CA GLN A 187 -22.46 -4.33 3.49
C GLN A 187 -21.91 -5.26 4.56
N SER A 188 -21.29 -6.38 4.18
CA SER A 188 -20.75 -7.35 5.13
C SER A 188 -19.49 -6.80 5.81
N SER A 189 -19.45 -6.89 7.14
CA SER A 189 -18.24 -6.65 7.92
C SER A 189 -17.33 -7.88 7.99
N ASP A 190 -17.89 -9.07 7.73
CA ASP A 190 -17.21 -10.35 7.96
C ASP A 190 -16.07 -10.61 6.98
N THR A 191 -16.09 -9.93 5.84
CA THR A 191 -15.04 -10.03 4.81
C THR A 191 -14.03 -8.88 4.87
N ARG A 192 -14.27 -7.85 5.68
CA ARG A 192 -13.43 -6.66 5.84
C ARG A 192 -12.18 -6.95 6.70
N ARG A 193 -11.34 -7.88 6.24
CA ARG A 193 -10.21 -8.47 6.99
C ARG A 193 -8.84 -7.99 6.55
N LEU A 194 -8.76 -7.13 5.53
CA LEU A 194 -7.50 -6.71 4.96
C LEU A 194 -7.14 -5.30 5.44
N PHE A 195 -5.86 -5.11 5.72
CA PHE A 195 -5.28 -3.83 6.13
C PHE A 195 -4.24 -3.40 5.11
N ALA A 196 -4.36 -2.18 4.60
CA ALA A 196 -3.43 -1.60 3.65
C ALA A 196 -2.48 -0.63 4.33
N HIS A 197 -1.23 -0.58 3.90
CA HIS A 197 -0.27 0.45 4.26
C HIS A 197 0.22 1.17 3.01
N ASN A 198 0.31 2.49 3.08
CA ASN A 198 0.97 3.33 2.11
C ASN A 198 2.10 4.10 2.82
N ASP A 199 3.32 4.02 2.32
CA ASP A 199 4.46 4.70 2.92
C ASP A 199 4.43 6.23 2.72
N ALA A 200 3.44 6.74 1.98
CA ALA A 200 3.16 8.14 1.70
C ALA A 200 4.35 8.95 1.13
N HIS A 201 5.53 8.35 1.12
CA HIS A 201 6.76 8.93 0.58
C HIS A 201 6.95 8.55 -0.89
N GLY A 202 6.71 7.27 -1.22
CA GLY A 202 6.90 6.73 -2.56
C GLY A 202 6.18 7.51 -3.66
N PRO A 203 4.90 7.86 -3.51
CA PRO A 203 4.18 8.64 -4.51
C PRO A 203 4.78 10.02 -4.78
N HIS A 204 5.20 10.75 -3.75
CA HIS A 204 5.88 12.05 -3.92
C HIS A 204 7.22 11.89 -4.64
N TYR A 205 7.95 10.85 -4.29
CA TYR A 205 9.27 10.54 -4.82
C TYR A 205 9.24 10.07 -6.28
N GLN A 206 8.20 9.27 -6.64
CA GLN A 206 8.08 8.63 -7.95
C GLN A 206 7.25 9.45 -8.93
N TYR A 207 6.15 10.05 -8.48
CA TYR A 207 5.12 10.65 -9.34
C TYR A 207 4.94 12.15 -9.15
N ARG A 208 5.65 12.78 -8.21
CA ARG A 208 5.50 14.21 -7.91
C ARG A 208 4.03 14.58 -7.71
N LEU A 209 3.43 14.09 -6.64
CA LEU A 209 2.07 14.49 -6.28
C LEU A 209 2.01 15.99 -6.05
N THR A 210 1.01 16.66 -6.60
CA THR A 210 0.87 18.12 -6.53
C THR A 210 -0.57 18.58 -6.33
N THR A 211 -1.53 17.67 -6.34
CA THR A 211 -2.95 17.98 -6.22
C THR A 211 -3.66 17.06 -5.24
N PRO A 212 -4.78 17.49 -4.65
CA PRO A 212 -5.61 16.60 -3.83
C PRO A 212 -6.04 15.33 -4.57
N GLU A 213 -6.34 15.43 -5.86
CA GLU A 213 -6.73 14.27 -6.68
C GLU A 213 -5.59 13.25 -6.77
N HIS A 214 -4.33 13.68 -6.87
CA HIS A 214 -3.19 12.77 -6.85
C HIS A 214 -3.09 11.98 -5.54
N VAL A 215 -3.38 12.60 -4.40
CA VAL A 215 -3.38 11.92 -3.09
C VAL A 215 -4.55 10.94 -2.99
N ARG A 216 -5.77 11.36 -3.39
CA ARG A 216 -6.96 10.48 -3.40
C ARG A 216 -6.75 9.25 -4.27
N ARG A 217 -6.05 9.38 -5.39
CA ARG A 217 -5.74 8.28 -6.32
C ARG A 217 -4.91 7.16 -5.69
N GLU A 218 -4.12 7.47 -4.66
CA GLU A 218 -3.37 6.46 -3.91
C GLU A 218 -4.28 5.56 -3.05
N ILE A 219 -5.48 6.03 -2.76
CA ILE A 219 -6.44 5.39 -1.84
C ILE A 219 -7.65 4.82 -2.60
N GLU A 220 -8.05 5.44 -3.71
CA GLU A 220 -9.23 5.05 -4.50
C GLU A 220 -9.27 3.56 -4.91
N PRO A 221 -8.16 2.86 -5.21
CA PRO A 221 -8.18 1.42 -5.52
C PRO A 221 -8.79 0.54 -4.43
N TYR A 222 -8.80 0.98 -3.18
CA TYR A 222 -9.32 0.20 -2.05
C TYR A 222 -10.85 0.31 -1.89
N ARG A 223 -11.53 1.16 -2.66
CA ARG A 223 -12.98 1.26 -2.68
C ARG A 223 -13.61 -0.07 -3.11
N ASP A 224 -14.66 -0.49 -2.41
CA ASP A 224 -15.42 -1.72 -2.70
C ASP A 224 -14.57 -3.00 -2.68
N THR A 225 -13.63 -3.10 -1.74
CA THR A 225 -12.75 -4.25 -1.53
C THR A 225 -12.88 -4.80 -0.11
N ASP A 226 -12.19 -5.88 0.20
CA ASP A 226 -12.14 -6.46 1.55
C ASP A 226 -11.23 -5.69 2.53
N PHE A 227 -10.67 -4.60 2.09
CA PHE A 227 -9.91 -3.71 2.95
C PHE A 227 -10.85 -2.94 3.89
N SER A 228 -10.44 -2.84 5.16
CA SER A 228 -11.16 -2.11 6.20
C SER A 228 -10.34 -0.97 6.79
N ARG A 229 -9.02 -0.97 6.55
CA ARG A 229 -8.12 -0.05 7.23
C ARG A 229 -6.98 0.39 6.31
N MET A 230 -6.71 1.69 6.32
CA MET A 230 -5.56 2.32 5.68
C MET A 230 -4.58 2.79 6.74
N TYR A 231 -3.36 2.30 6.69
CA TYR A 231 -2.21 2.81 7.42
C TYR A 231 -1.44 3.77 6.53
N TRP A 232 -1.53 5.06 6.83
CA TRP A 232 -0.85 6.12 6.07
C TRP A 232 0.37 6.61 6.82
N GLU A 233 1.57 6.57 6.20
CA GLU A 233 2.78 6.97 6.89
C GLU A 233 2.84 8.49 7.10
N ALA A 234 2.81 8.89 8.37
CA ALA A 234 2.83 10.28 8.80
C ALA A 234 4.25 10.80 9.07
N GLY A 235 5.26 9.93 8.94
CA GLY A 235 6.65 10.30 9.13
C GLY A 235 7.44 9.36 10.04
N GLY A 236 8.61 9.80 10.44
CA GLY A 236 9.48 9.03 11.33
C GLY A 236 10.55 9.90 11.98
N GLY A 237 10.92 9.54 13.21
CA GLY A 237 11.87 10.31 13.99
C GLY A 237 11.39 11.73 14.23
N ASP A 238 12.15 12.71 13.78
CA ASP A 238 11.80 14.12 13.91
C ASP A 238 11.26 14.77 12.61
N GLN A 239 10.98 13.95 11.59
CA GLN A 239 10.45 14.41 10.30
C GLN A 239 9.02 13.90 10.08
N THR A 240 8.16 14.77 9.57
CA THR A 240 6.76 14.47 9.35
C THR A 240 6.35 14.60 7.89
N SER A 241 5.40 13.74 7.48
CA SER A 241 4.74 13.78 6.18
C SER A 241 3.36 14.47 6.30
N TYR A 242 3.28 15.51 7.11
CA TYR A 242 2.15 16.43 7.29
C TYR A 242 2.66 17.79 7.81
N PHE A 243 1.81 18.81 7.84
CA PHE A 243 2.17 20.13 8.35
C PHE A 243 2.20 20.14 9.88
N SER A 244 3.36 19.79 10.43
CA SER A 244 3.61 19.69 11.86
C SER A 244 4.08 21.02 12.46
N ARG A 245 3.71 21.25 13.73
CA ARG A 245 4.24 22.31 14.59
C ARG A 245 5.34 21.82 15.52
N VAL A 246 5.47 20.50 15.64
CA VAL A 246 6.40 19.81 16.56
C VAL A 246 7.62 19.28 15.81
N GLY A 247 7.39 18.54 14.74
CA GLY A 247 8.43 17.93 13.94
C GLY A 247 8.94 18.81 12.79
N GLY A 248 10.07 18.44 12.23
CA GLY A 248 10.55 19.00 10.97
C GLY A 248 9.74 18.48 9.80
N ARG A 249 9.63 19.27 8.75
CA ARG A 249 9.03 18.82 7.48
C ARG A 249 10.06 18.07 6.64
N ASN A 250 9.58 17.13 5.84
CA ASN A 250 10.37 16.49 4.78
C ASN A 250 10.68 17.44 3.60
N THR A 251 10.72 18.74 3.85
CA THR A 251 11.15 19.75 2.86
C THR A 251 12.60 20.09 3.13
N PHE A 252 13.47 19.60 2.25
CA PHE A 252 14.90 19.81 2.39
C PHE A 252 15.28 21.13 1.72
N ASP A 253 15.90 22.05 2.44
CA ASP A 253 16.56 23.23 1.88
C ASP A 253 17.88 22.81 1.23
N LEU A 254 17.77 22.06 0.14
CA LEU A 254 18.94 21.54 -0.55
C LEU A 254 19.08 22.21 -1.91
N GLY A 255 20.27 22.73 -2.15
CA GLY A 255 20.67 23.27 -3.46
C GLY A 255 21.04 22.18 -4.46
N ASP A 256 21.42 21.00 -3.96
CA ASP A 256 21.81 19.84 -4.77
C ASP A 256 21.15 18.57 -4.26
N PHE A 257 20.60 17.79 -5.18
CA PHE A 257 19.92 16.54 -4.90
C PHE A 257 20.74 15.40 -5.52
N GLY A 258 21.26 14.51 -4.68
CA GLY A 258 22.00 13.34 -5.15
C GLY A 258 21.16 12.38 -5.98
N ARG A 259 19.82 12.44 -5.86
CA ARG A 259 18.88 11.62 -6.62
C ARG A 259 17.69 12.47 -7.09
N ARG A 260 17.21 12.15 -8.28
CA ARG A 260 16.05 12.83 -8.86
C ARG A 260 14.78 12.71 -8.01
N GLY A 261 14.51 11.53 -7.47
CA GLY A 261 13.35 11.31 -6.61
C GLY A 261 13.33 12.22 -5.39
N ASP A 262 14.50 12.55 -4.82
CA ASP A 262 14.63 13.50 -3.72
C ASP A 262 14.17 14.89 -4.12
N ARG A 263 14.54 15.32 -5.34
CA ARG A 263 14.06 16.59 -5.92
C ARG A 263 12.56 16.58 -6.13
N MET A 264 12.02 15.52 -6.75
CA MET A 264 10.59 15.40 -6.97
C MET A 264 9.80 15.44 -5.67
N HIS A 265 10.30 14.77 -4.63
CA HIS A 265 9.70 14.78 -3.30
C HIS A 265 9.63 16.20 -2.73
N VAL A 266 10.76 16.92 -2.73
CA VAL A 266 10.82 18.29 -2.20
C VAL A 266 9.94 19.26 -3.01
N GLU A 267 9.98 19.19 -4.35
CA GLU A 267 9.14 20.01 -5.21
C GLU A 267 7.65 19.75 -4.99
N SER A 268 7.28 18.47 -4.83
CA SER A 268 5.91 18.06 -4.50
C SER A 268 5.45 18.69 -3.17
N TRP A 269 6.25 18.57 -2.12
CA TRP A 269 5.92 19.15 -0.82
C TRP A 269 5.84 20.68 -0.84
N ARG A 270 6.77 21.36 -1.52
CA ARG A 270 6.74 22.82 -1.69
C ARG A 270 5.46 23.29 -2.38
N GLU A 271 4.97 22.53 -3.37
CA GLU A 271 3.74 22.87 -4.07
C GLU A 271 2.50 22.72 -3.18
N PHE A 272 2.42 21.66 -2.38
CA PHE A 272 1.37 21.52 -1.38
C PHE A 272 1.42 22.62 -0.33
N GLU A 273 2.62 22.97 0.14
CA GLU A 273 2.82 24.04 1.11
C GLU A 273 2.39 25.42 0.57
N GLN A 274 2.77 25.73 -0.68
CA GLN A 274 2.36 26.98 -1.34
C GLN A 274 0.85 27.11 -1.49
N ARG A 275 0.16 25.99 -1.64
CA ARG A 275 -1.31 25.93 -1.74
C ARG A 275 -1.99 25.86 -0.38
N GLY A 276 -1.25 25.67 0.71
CA GLY A 276 -1.82 25.46 2.04
C GLY A 276 -2.63 24.17 2.17
N ILE A 277 -2.32 23.14 1.38
CA ILE A 277 -3.01 21.86 1.35
C ILE A 277 -2.13 20.82 2.03
N ASP A 278 -2.62 20.17 3.09
CA ASP A 278 -1.92 19.07 3.76
C ASP A 278 -2.31 17.73 3.11
N PRO A 279 -1.36 17.01 2.48
CA PRO A 279 -1.66 15.70 1.87
C PRO A 279 -2.19 14.67 2.87
N PHE A 280 -1.79 14.77 4.13
CA PHE A 280 -2.28 13.89 5.19
C PHE A 280 -3.77 14.07 5.43
N ASP A 281 -4.25 15.32 5.49
CA ASP A 281 -5.68 15.61 5.71
C ASP A 281 -6.51 15.13 4.52
N ILE A 282 -6.02 15.28 3.27
CA ILE A 282 -6.68 14.74 2.08
C ILE A 282 -6.76 13.21 2.13
N ALA A 283 -5.67 12.56 2.54
CA ALA A 283 -5.64 11.09 2.65
C ALA A 283 -6.63 10.60 3.72
N LEU A 284 -6.69 11.27 4.86
CA LEU A 284 -7.62 10.98 5.94
C LEU A 284 -9.09 11.10 5.48
N GLU A 285 -9.44 12.25 4.89
CA GLU A 285 -10.80 12.52 4.41
C GLU A 285 -11.24 11.48 3.37
N HIS A 286 -10.41 11.22 2.37
CA HIS A 286 -10.76 10.27 1.31
C HIS A 286 -10.83 8.82 1.81
N THR A 287 -9.98 8.44 2.77
CA THR A 287 -10.06 7.11 3.40
C THR A 287 -11.42 6.90 4.09
N HIS A 288 -11.90 7.89 4.84
CA HIS A 288 -13.21 7.83 5.47
C HIS A 288 -14.35 7.86 4.44
N GLU A 289 -14.22 8.67 3.38
CA GLU A 289 -15.21 8.75 2.29
C GLU A 289 -15.44 7.38 1.62
N ILE A 290 -14.39 6.58 1.44
CA ILE A 290 -14.51 5.22 0.88
C ILE A 290 -14.85 4.15 1.92
N GLY A 291 -15.09 4.53 3.18
CA GLY A 291 -15.56 3.64 4.24
C GLY A 291 -14.48 2.83 4.95
N LEU A 292 -13.20 3.26 4.90
CA LEU A 292 -12.09 2.64 5.62
C LEU A 292 -11.75 3.44 6.88
N GLN A 293 -11.18 2.75 7.87
CA GLN A 293 -10.52 3.40 9.01
C GLN A 293 -9.16 3.96 8.59
N PHE A 294 -8.78 5.11 9.15
CA PHE A 294 -7.48 5.74 8.90
C PHE A 294 -6.58 5.66 10.14
N HIS A 295 -5.42 5.01 9.99
CA HIS A 295 -4.39 4.92 11.01
C HIS A 295 -3.13 5.68 10.58
N ALA A 296 -2.68 6.64 11.38
CA ALA A 296 -1.43 7.35 11.13
C ALA A 296 -0.23 6.48 11.52
N SER A 297 0.60 6.12 10.56
CA SER A 297 1.79 5.30 10.79
C SER A 297 3.02 6.15 11.08
N TYR A 298 3.84 5.74 12.05
CA TYR A 298 5.03 6.46 12.47
C TYR A 298 6.23 5.52 12.67
N ARG A 299 7.37 5.84 12.00
CA ARG A 299 8.62 5.09 12.13
C ARG A 299 9.38 5.52 13.39
N VAL A 300 9.29 4.74 14.46
CA VAL A 300 9.89 5.06 15.76
C VAL A 300 11.41 5.26 15.73
N ALA A 301 12.12 4.60 14.83
CA ALA A 301 13.57 4.68 14.68
C ALA A 301 14.03 5.60 13.55
N GLY A 302 13.16 6.42 12.98
CA GLY A 302 13.41 7.19 11.76
C GLY A 302 14.24 8.47 11.91
N PHE A 303 14.98 8.66 13.00
CA PHE A 303 15.69 9.91 13.31
C PHE A 303 16.94 10.20 12.48
N HIS A 304 17.54 9.19 11.87
CA HIS A 304 18.82 9.33 11.19
C HIS A 304 18.81 8.71 9.80
N TYR A 305 19.38 9.42 8.85
CA TYR A 305 19.65 8.91 7.51
C TYR A 305 21.16 8.77 7.34
N PRO A 306 21.69 7.53 7.07
CA PRO A 306 23.10 7.33 6.80
C PRO A 306 23.49 7.85 5.42
N PRO A 307 24.79 8.15 5.17
CA PRO A 307 25.25 8.47 3.83
C PRO A 307 24.89 7.38 2.81
N PRO A 308 24.55 7.73 1.57
CA PRO A 308 24.52 9.08 0.98
C PRO A 308 23.23 9.88 1.25
N LEU A 309 22.35 9.45 2.17
CA LEU A 309 21.09 10.09 2.50
C LEU A 309 21.16 11.04 3.70
N ASP A 310 22.37 11.28 4.21
CA ASP A 310 22.63 12.09 5.40
C ASP A 310 22.28 13.57 5.21
N HIS A 311 22.14 14.02 3.97
CA HIS A 311 21.58 15.33 3.64
C HIS A 311 20.11 15.51 4.07
N PHE A 312 19.39 14.42 4.30
CA PHE A 312 18.05 14.47 4.90
C PHE A 312 18.05 14.82 6.40
N ASN A 313 19.20 14.78 7.06
CA ASN A 313 19.31 15.21 8.45
C ASN A 313 19.47 16.74 8.50
N THR A 314 18.37 17.46 8.56
CA THR A 314 18.38 18.93 8.60
C THR A 314 19.04 19.50 9.87
N GLY A 315 19.60 20.69 9.79
CA GLY A 315 20.37 21.30 10.90
C GLY A 315 19.55 21.62 12.15
N SER A 316 18.24 21.83 11.99
CA SER A 316 17.30 22.14 13.08
C SER A 316 16.63 20.92 13.69
N SER A 317 16.95 19.72 13.24
CA SER A 317 16.31 18.49 13.70
C SER A 317 16.58 18.21 15.19
N PHE A 318 15.60 17.58 15.84
CA PHE A 318 15.74 17.10 17.22
C PHE A 318 16.97 16.19 17.35
N TYR A 319 17.18 15.29 16.41
CA TYR A 319 18.32 14.39 16.34
C TYR A 319 19.67 15.12 16.37
N LYS A 320 19.83 16.21 15.61
CA LYS A 320 21.09 16.96 15.55
C LYS A 320 21.32 17.81 16.79
N ARG A 321 20.26 18.34 17.39
CA ARG A 321 20.36 19.17 18.60
C ARG A 321 20.67 18.39 19.87
N HIS A 322 20.38 17.08 19.89
CA HIS A 322 20.45 16.25 21.07
C HIS A 322 21.32 15.00 20.89
N PRO A 323 22.62 15.16 20.61
CA PRO A 323 23.56 14.03 20.52
C PRO A 323 23.70 13.26 21.85
N GLU A 324 23.41 13.88 23.00
CA GLU A 324 23.48 13.29 24.33
C GLU A 324 22.42 12.20 24.57
N TRP A 325 21.35 12.16 23.77
CA TRP A 325 20.28 11.15 23.87
C TRP A 325 20.37 10.05 22.83
N ARG A 326 21.50 9.94 22.16
CA ARG A 326 21.73 8.83 21.22
C ARG A 326 22.08 7.55 21.97
N GLY A 327 21.76 6.42 21.33
CA GLY A 327 22.06 5.10 21.84
C GLY A 327 23.56 4.85 22.02
N VAL A 328 23.89 3.91 22.90
CA VAL A 328 25.27 3.49 23.16
C VAL A 328 25.33 1.97 23.03
N ASP A 329 26.17 1.46 22.13
CA ASP A 329 26.35 0.04 21.95
C ASP A 329 27.16 -0.61 23.10
N ARG A 330 27.25 -1.94 23.09
CA ARG A 330 27.99 -2.71 24.11
C ARG A 330 29.44 -2.31 24.26
N THR A 331 30.05 -1.72 23.22
CA THR A 331 31.47 -1.29 23.25
C THR A 331 31.66 0.12 23.77
N GLY A 332 30.58 0.79 24.15
CA GLY A 332 30.57 2.18 24.60
C GLY A 332 30.55 3.21 23.47
N ARG A 333 30.35 2.78 22.22
CA ARG A 333 30.29 3.70 21.07
C ARG A 333 28.85 4.23 20.92
N GLN A 334 28.75 5.53 20.66
CA GLN A 334 27.49 6.15 20.33
C GLN A 334 26.97 5.60 18.99
N THR A 335 25.70 5.19 18.98
CA THR A 335 25.00 4.74 17.77
C THR A 335 24.22 5.89 17.12
N PRO A 336 23.90 5.80 15.82
CA PRO A 336 23.13 6.86 15.14
C PRO A 336 21.61 6.77 15.42
N ARG A 337 21.20 6.21 16.55
CA ARG A 337 19.80 6.05 16.95
C ARG A 337 19.52 6.89 18.19
N MET A 338 18.31 7.43 18.29
CA MET A 338 17.84 8.02 19.54
C MET A 338 17.43 6.92 20.51
N ALA A 339 17.85 7.03 21.77
CA ALA A 339 17.58 6.02 22.78
C ALA A 339 16.32 6.34 23.58
N TYR A 340 15.36 5.42 23.58
CA TYR A 340 14.07 5.58 24.26
C TYR A 340 14.16 5.40 25.78
N THR A 341 15.33 5.13 26.29
CA THR A 341 15.60 5.21 27.74
C THR A 341 15.49 6.63 28.29
N PHE A 342 15.73 7.65 27.44
CA PHE A 342 15.61 9.05 27.81
C PHE A 342 14.16 9.53 27.72
N PRO A 343 13.57 10.03 28.84
CA PRO A 343 12.20 10.55 28.84
C PRO A 343 11.96 11.65 27.80
N GLU A 344 12.97 12.46 27.52
CA GLU A 344 12.92 13.57 26.57
C GLU A 344 12.67 13.05 25.14
N VAL A 345 13.29 11.93 24.76
CA VAL A 345 13.06 11.29 23.46
C VAL A 345 11.64 10.75 23.38
N ARG A 346 11.18 10.06 24.43
CA ARG A 346 9.81 9.53 24.49
C ARG A 346 8.77 10.65 24.42
N GLN A 347 8.95 11.72 25.20
CA GLN A 347 8.02 12.86 25.22
C GLN A 347 7.99 13.60 23.88
N PHE A 348 9.13 13.73 23.19
CA PHE A 348 9.16 14.30 21.85
C PHE A 348 8.31 13.48 20.88
N VAL A 349 8.50 12.15 20.85
CA VAL A 349 7.71 11.26 19.99
C VAL A 349 6.23 11.31 20.36
N ILE A 350 5.89 11.25 21.65
CA ILE A 350 4.51 11.34 22.11
C ILE A 350 3.86 12.67 21.70
N SER A 351 4.62 13.77 21.68
CA SER A 351 4.08 15.05 21.22
C SER A 351 3.70 15.04 19.72
N LEU A 352 4.45 14.33 18.89
CA LEU A 352 4.09 14.09 17.47
C LEU A 352 2.84 13.22 17.36
N LEU A 353 2.76 12.13 18.12
CA LEU A 353 1.58 11.24 18.11
C LEU A 353 0.31 11.97 18.57
N ARG A 354 0.42 12.84 19.60
CA ARG A 354 -0.68 13.71 20.03
C ARG A 354 -1.11 14.68 18.94
N GLU A 355 -0.16 15.28 18.23
CA GLU A 355 -0.46 16.20 17.12
C GLU A 355 -1.23 15.48 15.99
N MET A 356 -0.83 14.25 15.63
CA MET A 356 -1.59 13.42 14.69
C MET A 356 -3.00 13.13 15.22
N ALA A 357 -3.10 12.77 16.51
CA ALA A 357 -4.35 12.42 17.17
C ALA A 357 -5.32 13.59 17.35
N GLN A 358 -4.89 14.85 17.19
CA GLN A 358 -5.78 16.01 17.13
C GLN A 358 -6.68 16.01 15.89
N ARG A 359 -6.33 15.26 14.86
CA ARG A 359 -7.16 14.99 13.69
C ARG A 359 -8.11 13.81 13.96
N PRO A 360 -9.20 13.64 13.20
CA PRO A 360 -10.15 12.54 13.41
C PRO A 360 -9.63 11.18 12.91
N ILE A 361 -8.37 10.85 13.20
CA ILE A 361 -7.79 9.52 12.89
C ILE A 361 -8.42 8.44 13.78
N ASP A 362 -8.56 7.21 13.28
CA ASP A 362 -9.08 6.07 14.05
C ASP A 362 -8.01 5.43 14.92
N GLY A 363 -6.75 5.53 14.52
CA GLY A 363 -5.64 4.99 15.27
C GLY A 363 -4.28 5.49 14.86
N ILE A 364 -3.26 5.04 15.57
CA ILE A 364 -1.85 5.19 15.22
C ILE A 364 -1.23 3.82 14.99
N CYS A 365 -0.15 3.78 14.21
CA CYS A 365 0.65 2.57 14.02
C CYS A 365 2.13 2.87 14.28
N LEU A 366 2.75 2.14 15.19
CA LEU A 366 4.17 2.26 15.50
C LEU A 366 4.96 1.21 14.72
N LEU A 367 5.93 1.66 13.92
CA LEU A 367 6.72 0.81 13.05
C LEU A 367 8.06 0.47 13.70
N TYR A 368 8.18 -0.76 14.20
CA TYR A 368 9.41 -1.29 14.81
C TYR A 368 10.22 -2.18 13.86
N ASN A 369 9.83 -2.26 12.60
CA ASN A 369 10.42 -3.17 11.62
C ASN A 369 11.69 -2.65 10.96
N ARG A 370 12.27 -1.53 11.42
CA ARG A 370 13.52 -0.98 10.86
C ARG A 370 14.34 -0.27 11.92
N ARG A 371 15.68 -0.34 11.80
CA ARG A 371 16.68 0.40 12.57
C ARG A 371 16.62 0.16 14.09
N MET A 372 16.17 -1.00 14.51
CA MET A 372 16.18 -1.42 15.90
C MET A 372 17.63 -1.80 16.34
N PRO A 373 17.92 -1.90 17.63
CA PRO A 373 17.07 -1.63 18.78
C PRO A 373 17.02 -0.14 19.18
N LEU A 374 16.06 0.22 20.04
CA LEU A 374 15.85 1.59 20.56
C LEU A 374 16.36 1.77 22.00
N VAL A 375 16.76 0.70 22.65
CA VAL A 375 17.31 0.64 24.01
C VAL A 375 18.50 -0.32 23.98
N GLU A 376 19.67 0.16 24.32
CA GLU A 376 20.91 -0.64 24.27
C GLU A 376 21.69 -0.54 25.60
N TYR A 377 22.92 -0.05 25.59
CA TYR A 377 23.79 0.03 26.76
C TYR A 377 23.97 1.48 27.24
N GLU A 378 22.94 2.31 27.14
CA GLU A 378 22.95 3.66 27.68
C GLU A 378 23.11 3.62 29.21
N SER A 379 23.84 4.61 29.77
CA SER A 379 24.14 4.66 31.20
C SER A 379 22.93 4.44 32.10
N PRO A 380 21.75 5.05 31.88
CA PRO A 380 20.59 4.81 32.72
C PRO A 380 20.10 3.35 32.71
N VAL A 381 20.22 2.66 31.57
CA VAL A 381 19.83 1.25 31.42
C VAL A 381 20.82 0.34 32.16
N VAL A 382 22.12 0.57 31.93
CA VAL A 382 23.20 -0.22 32.57
C VAL A 382 23.16 -0.07 34.10
N GLU A 383 23.08 1.16 34.60
CA GLU A 383 23.05 1.43 36.05
C GLU A 383 21.74 0.94 36.69
N GLY A 384 20.63 1.02 35.98
CA GLY A 384 19.37 0.45 36.45
C GLY A 384 19.44 -1.06 36.59
N PHE A 385 19.96 -1.75 35.58
CA PHE A 385 20.16 -3.19 35.61
C PHE A 385 21.09 -3.63 36.75
N LYS A 386 22.23 -2.91 36.95
CA LYS A 386 23.14 -3.19 38.07
C LYS A 386 22.47 -3.05 39.44
N ARG A 387 21.62 -2.05 39.61
CA ARG A 387 20.87 -1.88 40.88
C ARG A 387 19.89 -3.00 41.14
N GLU A 388 19.25 -3.52 40.10
CA GLU A 388 18.22 -4.57 40.23
C GLU A 388 18.83 -5.96 40.38
N PHE A 389 19.84 -6.29 39.57
CA PHE A 389 20.40 -7.65 39.48
C PHE A 389 21.77 -7.83 40.14
N GLY A 390 22.44 -6.74 40.48
CA GLY A 390 23.81 -6.79 41.04
C GLY A 390 24.92 -7.09 40.04
N ASP A 391 24.60 -7.39 38.78
CA ASP A 391 25.54 -7.76 37.71
C ASP A 391 25.79 -6.61 36.75
N ASP A 392 26.98 -6.56 36.14
CA ASP A 392 27.26 -5.64 35.03
C ASP A 392 26.81 -6.28 33.71
N PRO A 393 25.86 -5.69 32.94
CA PRO A 393 25.38 -6.28 31.71
C PRO A 393 26.45 -6.40 30.63
N HIS A 394 27.54 -5.63 30.69
CA HIS A 394 28.68 -5.78 29.77
C HIS A 394 29.41 -7.13 29.94
N GLY A 395 29.38 -7.71 31.15
CA GLY A 395 29.91 -9.03 31.43
C GLY A 395 29.05 -10.20 31.02
N LEU A 396 27.74 -9.98 30.76
CA LEU A 396 26.80 -11.02 30.44
C LEU A 396 26.83 -11.38 28.93
N ASN A 397 26.20 -12.52 28.59
CA ASN A 397 25.88 -12.78 27.20
C ASN A 397 24.93 -11.68 26.70
N ALA A 398 25.11 -11.19 25.47
CA ALA A 398 24.24 -10.17 24.87
C ALA A 398 22.76 -10.61 24.80
N HIS A 399 22.49 -11.91 24.82
CA HIS A 399 21.17 -12.53 24.83
C HIS A 399 20.80 -13.13 26.21
N ASP A 400 21.45 -12.68 27.31
CA ASP A 400 21.03 -13.06 28.66
C ASP A 400 19.55 -12.68 28.87
N PRO A 401 18.66 -13.63 29.24
CA PRO A 401 17.23 -13.34 29.36
C PRO A 401 16.89 -12.20 30.30
N ARG A 402 17.66 -12.03 31.39
CA ARG A 402 17.47 -10.91 32.35
C ARG A 402 17.76 -9.56 31.67
N TRP A 403 18.84 -9.50 30.89
CA TRP A 403 19.21 -8.30 30.15
C TRP A 403 18.18 -7.95 29.07
N LEU A 404 17.73 -8.96 28.28
CA LEU A 404 16.70 -8.76 27.27
C LEU A 404 15.39 -8.28 27.92
N SER A 405 14.94 -8.93 28.99
CA SER A 405 13.70 -8.55 29.69
C SER A 405 13.79 -7.14 30.29
N TYR A 406 14.93 -6.79 30.89
CA TYR A 406 15.13 -5.46 31.45
C TYR A 406 15.02 -4.34 30.40
N ARG A 407 15.70 -4.52 29.26
CA ARG A 407 15.61 -3.60 28.13
C ARG A 407 14.19 -3.49 27.59
N ALA A 408 13.50 -4.61 27.46
CA ALA A 408 12.11 -4.66 27.01
C ALA A 408 11.18 -3.93 27.97
N GLY A 409 11.45 -3.95 29.28
CA GLY A 409 10.72 -3.16 30.28
C GLY A 409 10.80 -1.66 30.03
N VAL A 410 11.96 -1.15 29.59
CA VAL A 410 12.14 0.27 29.23
C VAL A 410 11.27 0.67 28.05
N LEU A 411 11.24 -0.16 27.00
CA LEU A 411 10.41 0.12 25.82
C LEU A 411 8.90 -0.09 26.11
N THR A 412 8.57 -1.00 27.02
CA THR A 412 7.19 -1.19 27.50
C THR A 412 6.68 0.04 28.24
N GLU A 413 7.53 0.73 28.99
CA GLU A 413 7.15 2.00 29.62
C GLU A 413 6.78 3.07 28.59
N PHE A 414 7.53 3.18 27.50
CA PHE A 414 7.14 4.03 26.36
C PHE A 414 5.75 3.66 25.82
N MET A 415 5.46 2.37 25.66
CA MET A 415 4.14 1.94 25.18
C MET A 415 3.01 2.30 26.14
N ARG A 416 3.25 2.24 27.46
CA ARG A 416 2.28 2.71 28.48
C ARG A 416 2.05 4.21 28.37
N GLU A 417 3.12 4.99 28.23
CA GLU A 417 3.04 6.44 28.00
C GLU A 417 2.26 6.79 26.74
N VAL A 418 2.50 6.07 25.62
CA VAL A 418 1.75 6.23 24.37
C VAL A 418 0.28 5.91 24.57
N ARG A 419 -0.05 4.77 25.21
CA ARG A 419 -1.45 4.40 25.48
C ARG A 419 -2.17 5.47 26.29
N ALA A 420 -1.54 5.93 27.39
CA ALA A 420 -2.10 6.98 28.22
C ALA A 420 -2.32 8.28 27.44
N ALA A 421 -1.39 8.64 26.56
CA ALA A 421 -1.50 9.82 25.72
C ALA A 421 -2.67 9.71 24.72
N MET A 422 -2.82 8.58 24.02
CA MET A 422 -3.92 8.36 23.07
C MET A 422 -5.28 8.32 23.77
N ASP A 423 -5.36 7.70 24.94
CA ASP A 423 -6.59 7.69 25.75
C ASP A 423 -6.97 9.10 26.25
N GLN A 424 -5.98 9.92 26.58
CA GLN A 424 -6.21 11.31 26.95
C GLN A 424 -6.74 12.14 25.78
N GLU A 425 -6.13 12.01 24.59
CA GLU A 425 -6.58 12.72 23.38
C GLU A 425 -8.00 12.28 22.98
N GLY A 426 -8.29 10.98 23.02
CA GLY A 426 -9.62 10.46 22.74
C GLY A 426 -10.69 11.03 23.67
N ARG A 427 -10.40 11.07 24.99
CA ARG A 427 -11.30 11.70 25.98
C ARG A 427 -11.46 13.21 25.76
N ALA A 428 -10.39 13.91 25.47
CA ALA A 428 -10.42 15.36 25.20
C ALA A 428 -11.31 15.71 24.00
N GLN A 429 -11.37 14.83 23.00
CA GLN A 429 -12.23 14.98 21.82
C GLN A 429 -13.65 14.41 22.01
N GLY A 430 -13.98 13.85 23.18
CA GLY A 430 -15.28 13.26 23.44
C GLY A 430 -15.57 12.02 22.60
N ARG A 431 -14.56 11.27 22.18
CA ARG A 431 -14.74 10.08 21.34
C ARG A 431 -15.39 8.94 22.11
N ASN A 432 -16.32 8.26 21.47
CA ASN A 432 -16.95 7.05 22.01
C ASN A 432 -16.01 5.83 21.92
N GLN A 433 -15.12 5.81 20.94
CA GLN A 433 -14.13 4.76 20.73
C GLN A 433 -12.73 5.29 21.05
N ARG A 434 -11.88 4.42 21.58
CA ARG A 434 -10.48 4.76 21.84
C ARG A 434 -9.72 4.93 20.53
N ILE A 435 -8.69 5.76 20.53
CA ILE A 435 -7.72 5.81 19.43
C ILE A 435 -6.92 4.51 19.48
N GLU A 436 -7.03 3.68 18.45
CA GLU A 436 -6.34 2.39 18.41
C GLU A 436 -4.83 2.54 18.29
N ILE A 437 -4.09 1.57 18.84
CA ILE A 437 -2.63 1.46 18.68
C ILE A 437 -2.32 0.16 17.97
N SER A 438 -1.71 0.24 16.81
CA SER A 438 -1.17 -0.89 16.07
C SER A 438 0.36 -0.90 16.19
N ALA A 439 0.98 -2.08 16.16
CA ALA A 439 2.43 -2.21 16.16
C ALA A 439 2.90 -3.18 15.06
N ILE A 440 3.77 -2.70 14.16
CA ILE A 440 4.51 -3.56 13.23
C ILE A 440 5.78 -4.03 13.93
N VAL A 441 5.88 -5.35 14.12
CA VAL A 441 6.91 -6.00 14.95
C VAL A 441 7.68 -7.06 14.15
N GLY A 442 8.71 -7.66 14.76
CA GLY A 442 9.49 -8.73 14.13
C GLY A 442 8.70 -10.03 13.92
N GLY A 443 9.22 -10.89 13.06
CA GLY A 443 8.59 -12.15 12.65
C GLY A 443 8.70 -13.29 13.66
N THR A 444 9.43 -13.16 14.77
CA THR A 444 9.57 -14.18 15.81
C THR A 444 9.63 -13.54 17.21
N GLU A 445 9.25 -14.31 18.24
CA GLU A 445 9.38 -13.90 19.65
C GLU A 445 10.82 -13.50 19.99
N ARG A 446 11.77 -14.34 19.61
CA ARG A 446 13.20 -14.11 19.89
C ARG A 446 13.67 -12.78 19.30
N GLU A 447 13.31 -12.52 18.05
CA GLU A 447 13.66 -11.28 17.37
C GLU A 447 13.10 -10.06 18.09
N ASN A 448 11.84 -10.13 18.52
CA ASN A 448 11.20 -9.06 19.26
C ASN A 448 11.92 -8.79 20.59
N LEU A 449 12.22 -9.83 21.39
CA LEU A 449 12.91 -9.67 22.65
C LEU A 449 14.35 -9.15 22.48
N ILE A 450 15.09 -9.61 21.46
CA ILE A 450 16.43 -9.06 21.15
C ILE A 450 16.36 -7.56 20.86
N ASN A 451 15.28 -7.10 20.27
CA ASN A 451 15.05 -5.69 19.96
C ASN A 451 14.32 -4.91 21.07
N GLY A 452 14.12 -5.51 22.24
CA GLY A 452 13.52 -4.87 23.41
C GLY A 452 11.99 -4.76 23.35
N MET A 453 11.33 -5.63 22.60
CA MET A 453 9.86 -5.66 22.47
C MET A 453 9.29 -6.85 23.25
N ASP A 454 8.63 -6.60 24.37
CA ASP A 454 7.87 -7.60 25.14
C ASP A 454 6.41 -7.58 24.71
N LEU A 455 6.14 -8.33 23.64
CA LEU A 455 4.79 -8.39 23.08
C LEU A 455 3.77 -9.02 24.03
N ALA A 456 4.21 -9.93 24.91
CA ALA A 456 3.33 -10.55 25.87
C ALA A 456 2.77 -9.52 26.85
N THR A 457 3.61 -8.65 27.38
CA THR A 457 3.19 -7.54 28.22
C THR A 457 2.35 -6.53 27.44
N TRP A 458 2.73 -6.18 26.20
CA TRP A 458 1.97 -5.21 25.41
C TRP A 458 0.54 -5.66 25.12
N VAL A 459 0.35 -6.93 24.77
CA VAL A 459 -0.98 -7.51 24.53
C VAL A 459 -1.72 -7.71 25.84
N GLY A 460 -1.06 -8.27 26.87
CA GLY A 460 -1.68 -8.56 28.17
C GLY A 460 -2.18 -7.32 28.93
N GLU A 461 -1.47 -6.20 28.82
CA GLU A 461 -1.88 -4.92 29.40
C GLU A 461 -2.81 -4.10 28.48
N GLY A 462 -3.11 -4.57 27.27
CA GLY A 462 -3.93 -3.85 26.28
C GLY A 462 -3.28 -2.55 25.78
N LEU A 463 -1.95 -2.53 25.69
CA LEU A 463 -1.18 -1.40 25.16
C LEU A 463 -1.25 -1.32 23.64
N VAL A 464 -1.52 -2.44 22.98
CA VAL A 464 -1.71 -2.56 21.53
C VAL A 464 -3.07 -3.17 21.20
N ASP A 465 -3.74 -2.63 20.19
CA ASP A 465 -5.02 -3.11 19.66
C ASP A 465 -4.85 -4.02 18.45
N THR A 466 -3.74 -3.83 17.71
CA THR A 466 -3.41 -4.67 16.55
C THR A 466 -1.92 -4.99 16.52
N LEU A 467 -1.61 -6.27 16.39
CA LEU A 467 -0.24 -6.77 16.24
C LEU A 467 -0.01 -7.21 14.79
N ILE A 468 1.06 -6.68 14.18
CA ILE A 468 1.39 -6.92 12.77
C ILE A 468 2.79 -7.53 12.69
N PRO A 469 2.92 -8.87 12.76
CA PRO A 469 4.20 -9.54 12.53
C PRO A 469 4.68 -9.34 11.09
N TYR A 470 5.94 -8.93 10.93
CA TYR A 470 6.55 -8.57 9.65
C TYR A 470 7.76 -9.47 9.38
N THR A 471 7.73 -10.24 8.28
CA THR A 471 8.72 -11.28 7.98
C THR A 471 9.96 -10.78 7.25
N SER A 472 9.93 -9.57 6.73
CA SER A 472 10.99 -9.03 5.87
C SER A 472 11.41 -7.64 6.32
N GLY A 473 12.69 -7.49 6.59
CA GLY A 473 13.30 -6.21 6.86
C GLY A 473 14.82 -6.33 6.88
N PRO A 474 15.55 -5.33 6.43
CA PRO A 474 17.03 -5.39 6.34
C PRO A 474 17.72 -5.54 7.69
N ASN A 475 17.00 -5.37 8.80
CA ASN A 475 17.54 -5.43 10.15
C ASN A 475 17.04 -6.65 10.94
N TYR A 476 16.32 -7.55 10.32
CA TYR A 476 15.75 -8.74 10.96
C TYR A 476 16.34 -9.99 10.35
N ASP A 477 17.01 -10.76 11.18
CA ASP A 477 17.52 -12.09 10.85
C ASP A 477 16.61 -13.16 11.47
N SER A 478 15.32 -13.10 11.12
CA SER A 478 14.34 -14.06 11.63
C SER A 478 14.42 -15.42 10.94
N GLY A 479 15.09 -15.49 9.78
CA GLY A 479 15.02 -16.66 8.90
C GLY A 479 13.64 -16.93 8.29
N VAL A 480 12.63 -16.12 8.63
CA VAL A 480 11.27 -16.21 8.10
C VAL A 480 11.09 -15.12 7.05
N THR A 481 11.03 -15.49 5.78
CA THR A 481 10.85 -14.56 4.67
C THR A 481 9.40 -14.47 4.17
N ALA A 482 8.58 -15.45 4.52
CA ALA A 482 7.15 -15.52 4.21
C ALA A 482 6.45 -16.52 5.13
N TRP A 483 5.14 -16.33 5.34
CA TRP A 483 4.30 -17.29 6.05
C TRP A 483 3.92 -18.46 5.13
N THR A 484 4.67 -19.56 5.21
CA THR A 484 4.49 -20.75 4.38
C THR A 484 3.95 -21.94 5.15
N ASP A 485 4.05 -21.92 6.47
CA ASP A 485 3.56 -22.94 7.39
C ASP A 485 2.76 -22.25 8.51
N PRO A 486 1.53 -22.69 8.80
CA PRO A 486 0.72 -22.16 9.90
C PRO A 486 1.43 -22.13 11.26
N LYS A 487 2.36 -23.07 11.51
CA LYS A 487 3.15 -23.12 12.75
C LYS A 487 4.03 -21.89 12.98
N GLN A 488 4.43 -21.20 11.91
CA GLN A 488 5.23 -19.97 12.02
C GLN A 488 4.48 -18.84 12.74
N LEU A 489 3.14 -18.87 12.72
CA LEU A 489 2.26 -17.91 13.39
C LEU A 489 1.76 -18.36 14.76
N GLU A 490 2.05 -19.59 15.18
CA GLU A 490 1.51 -20.19 16.40
C GLU A 490 1.79 -19.33 17.65
N HIS A 491 3.00 -18.79 17.78
CA HIS A 491 3.34 -17.89 18.89
C HIS A 491 2.41 -16.68 18.93
N PHE A 492 2.23 -15.98 17.81
CA PHE A 492 1.41 -14.77 17.75
C PHE A 492 -0.08 -15.06 17.94
N VAL A 493 -0.58 -16.17 17.38
CA VAL A 493 -1.97 -16.61 17.56
C VAL A 493 -2.24 -16.93 19.04
N ASN A 494 -1.32 -17.66 19.70
CA ASN A 494 -1.44 -17.95 21.13
C ASN A 494 -1.39 -16.68 21.99
N LEU A 495 -0.57 -15.73 21.59
CA LEU A 495 -0.40 -14.46 22.30
C LEU A 495 -1.68 -13.61 22.33
N VAL A 496 -2.40 -13.54 21.20
CA VAL A 496 -3.63 -12.74 21.11
C VAL A 496 -4.89 -13.51 21.53
N ARG A 497 -4.80 -14.82 21.72
CA ARG A 497 -5.96 -15.67 22.05
C ARG A 497 -6.63 -15.23 23.35
N GLY A 498 -7.94 -14.97 23.28
CA GLY A 498 -8.74 -14.54 24.42
C GLY A 498 -8.54 -13.08 24.83
N THR A 499 -7.84 -12.30 24.02
CA THR A 499 -7.70 -10.86 24.16
C THR A 499 -8.51 -10.11 23.10
N SER A 500 -8.58 -8.79 23.20
CA SER A 500 -9.16 -7.94 22.15
C SER A 500 -8.15 -7.52 21.06
N CYS A 501 -6.89 -7.95 21.18
CA CYS A 501 -5.86 -7.60 20.22
C CYS A 501 -6.04 -8.36 18.91
N VAL A 502 -6.08 -7.65 17.80
CA VAL A 502 -6.19 -8.20 16.45
C VAL A 502 -4.81 -8.64 15.96
N LEU A 503 -4.73 -9.81 15.34
CA LEU A 503 -3.52 -10.31 14.67
C LEU A 503 -3.67 -10.17 13.15
N ALA A 504 -2.76 -9.41 12.53
CA ALA A 504 -2.74 -9.17 11.08
C ALA A 504 -1.33 -9.37 10.50
N PRO A 505 -0.90 -10.61 10.24
CA PRO A 505 0.42 -10.88 9.66
C PRO A 505 0.61 -10.20 8.31
N ASN A 506 1.81 -9.63 8.07
CA ASN A 506 2.14 -9.03 6.78
C ASN A 506 2.37 -10.10 5.72
N LEU A 507 1.63 -10.07 4.62
CA LEU A 507 1.83 -11.00 3.50
C LEU A 507 3.06 -10.61 2.66
N MET A 508 3.95 -11.58 2.50
CA MET A 508 5.17 -11.46 1.71
C MET A 508 5.42 -12.75 0.91
N PRO A 509 6.15 -12.70 -0.22
CA PRO A 509 6.67 -11.49 -0.88
C PRO A 509 5.55 -10.60 -1.42
N ARG A 510 5.88 -9.36 -1.82
CA ARG A 510 4.87 -8.41 -2.36
C ARG A 510 4.44 -8.74 -3.79
N HIS A 511 5.27 -9.48 -4.52
CA HIS A 511 5.01 -9.94 -5.89
C HIS A 511 4.73 -11.42 -5.85
N MET A 512 3.48 -11.79 -6.05
CA MET A 512 3.00 -13.16 -6.09
C MET A 512 1.94 -13.28 -7.17
N THR A 513 1.76 -14.50 -7.70
CA THR A 513 0.61 -14.78 -8.57
C THR A 513 -0.70 -14.69 -7.79
N PRO A 514 -1.85 -14.56 -8.46
CA PRO A 514 -3.17 -14.62 -7.81
C PRO A 514 -3.34 -15.87 -6.94
N GLU A 515 -2.88 -17.00 -7.42
CA GLU A 515 -2.93 -18.30 -6.74
C GLU A 515 -2.05 -18.30 -5.48
N GLU A 516 -0.82 -17.77 -5.58
CA GLU A 516 0.08 -17.66 -4.43
C GLU A 516 -0.49 -16.77 -3.34
N PHE A 517 -1.15 -15.65 -3.67
CA PHE A 517 -1.86 -14.83 -2.69
C PHE A 517 -2.94 -15.63 -1.96
N ARG A 518 -3.74 -16.45 -2.66
CA ARG A 518 -4.74 -17.32 -2.04
C ARG A 518 -4.12 -18.39 -1.15
N HIS A 519 -3.04 -19.01 -1.57
CA HIS A 519 -2.32 -20.00 -0.75
C HIS A 519 -1.77 -19.36 0.53
N ARG A 520 -1.19 -18.15 0.45
CA ARG A 520 -0.71 -17.43 1.64
C ARG A 520 -1.85 -17.06 2.59
N ALA A 521 -2.95 -16.56 2.05
CA ALA A 521 -4.13 -16.26 2.85
C ALA A 521 -4.69 -17.51 3.53
N ALA A 522 -4.78 -18.63 2.82
CA ALA A 522 -5.19 -19.92 3.39
C ALA A 522 -4.25 -20.36 4.52
N THR A 523 -2.94 -20.15 4.40
CA THR A 523 -1.97 -20.45 5.47
C THR A 523 -2.24 -19.60 6.71
N VAL A 524 -2.48 -18.29 6.55
CA VAL A 524 -2.80 -17.38 7.65
C VAL A 524 -4.10 -17.78 8.35
N TYR A 525 -5.16 -18.09 7.60
CA TYR A 525 -6.43 -18.55 8.14
C TYR A 525 -6.29 -19.91 8.86
N SER A 526 -5.50 -20.83 8.30
CA SER A 526 -5.24 -22.13 8.91
C SER A 526 -4.47 -22.04 10.22
N ALA A 527 -3.67 -20.99 10.39
CA ALA A 527 -2.98 -20.68 11.64
C ALA A 527 -3.92 -20.14 12.73
N GLY A 528 -5.12 -19.65 12.36
CA GLY A 528 -6.07 -19.03 13.26
C GLY A 528 -5.98 -17.50 13.36
N ALA A 529 -5.32 -16.84 12.41
CA ALA A 529 -5.39 -15.39 12.26
C ALA A 529 -6.47 -15.04 11.25
N ASP A 530 -7.27 -14.00 11.55
CA ASP A 530 -8.43 -13.60 10.73
C ASP A 530 -8.17 -12.37 9.86
N HIS A 531 -7.07 -11.66 10.06
CA HIS A 531 -6.72 -10.45 9.32
C HIS A 531 -5.35 -10.59 8.66
N MET A 532 -5.12 -9.79 7.63
CA MET A 532 -3.86 -9.73 6.88
C MET A 532 -3.48 -8.29 6.61
N PHE A 533 -2.18 -8.03 6.64
CA PHE A 533 -1.61 -6.70 6.38
C PHE A 533 -0.82 -6.71 5.06
N PHE A 534 -0.93 -5.63 4.29
CA PHE A 534 -0.29 -5.47 3.00
C PHE A 534 0.43 -4.12 2.94
N TRP A 535 1.73 -4.16 2.71
CA TRP A 535 2.54 -2.96 2.56
C TRP A 535 2.63 -2.55 1.10
N ASP A 536 2.25 -1.30 0.76
CA ASP A 536 2.31 -0.72 -0.59
C ASP A 536 1.74 -1.66 -1.67
N CYS A 537 0.50 -2.10 -1.51
CA CYS A 537 -0.11 -3.07 -2.43
C CYS A 537 -0.93 -2.44 -3.55
N ALA A 538 -1.33 -1.17 -3.45
CA ALA A 538 -2.04 -0.44 -4.51
C ALA A 538 -1.63 1.04 -4.51
N GLY A 539 -2.11 1.82 -5.48
CA GLY A 539 -1.72 3.20 -5.68
C GLY A 539 -0.38 3.35 -6.41
N GLY A 540 0.18 4.55 -6.44
CA GLY A 540 1.41 4.87 -7.14
C GLY A 540 2.66 4.21 -6.56
N SER A 541 2.69 3.97 -5.24
CA SER A 541 3.76 3.20 -4.60
C SER A 541 3.54 1.69 -4.65
N GLY A 542 2.44 1.25 -5.24
CA GLY A 542 2.01 -0.14 -5.28
C GLY A 542 2.99 -1.07 -5.95
N ARG A 543 3.85 -1.68 -5.16
CA ARG A 543 4.82 -2.69 -5.61
C ARG A 543 4.19 -4.06 -5.86
N ALA A 544 2.96 -4.27 -5.38
CA ALA A 544 2.17 -5.46 -5.61
C ALA A 544 1.03 -5.22 -6.62
N ASN A 545 1.01 -4.08 -7.27
CA ASN A 545 -0.09 -3.58 -8.09
C ASN A 545 -0.10 -4.19 -9.50
N TYR A 546 0.39 -5.40 -9.64
CA TYR A 546 0.52 -5.98 -10.94
C TYR A 546 -0.71 -6.83 -11.29
N ARG A 547 -1.57 -6.25 -12.17
CA ARG A 547 -2.35 -7.07 -13.07
C ARG A 547 -3.49 -7.84 -12.39
N ASP A 548 -3.44 -9.12 -12.63
CA ASP A 548 -4.38 -10.14 -12.18
C ASP A 548 -4.37 -10.30 -10.66
N MET A 549 -3.22 -10.01 -10.03
CA MET A 549 -3.03 -10.11 -8.58
C MET A 549 -4.02 -9.25 -7.80
N TRP A 550 -4.33 -8.04 -8.29
CA TRP A 550 -5.23 -7.14 -7.58
C TRP A 550 -6.62 -7.71 -7.40
N ASN A 551 -7.14 -8.40 -8.42
CA ASN A 551 -8.45 -9.03 -8.37
C ASN A 551 -8.53 -10.13 -7.32
N ALA A 552 -7.47 -10.94 -7.18
CA ALA A 552 -7.36 -11.93 -6.12
C ALA A 552 -7.11 -11.28 -4.76
N LEU A 553 -6.14 -10.36 -4.67
CA LEU A 553 -5.71 -9.75 -3.43
C LEU A 553 -6.86 -9.00 -2.73
N ARG A 554 -7.60 -8.18 -3.44
CA ARG A 554 -8.68 -7.36 -2.88
C ARG A 554 -9.87 -8.15 -2.34
N ARG A 555 -9.93 -9.48 -2.58
CA ARG A 555 -10.97 -10.41 -2.10
C ARG A 555 -10.43 -11.50 -1.15
N LEU A 556 -9.24 -11.35 -0.63
CA LEU A 556 -8.67 -12.35 0.29
C LEU A 556 -9.37 -12.40 1.66
N GLY A 557 -10.23 -11.44 1.97
CA GLY A 557 -11.10 -11.47 3.14
C GLY A 557 -12.22 -12.52 3.05
N HIS A 558 -12.55 -12.99 1.84
CA HIS A 558 -13.53 -14.04 1.59
C HIS A 558 -12.89 -15.43 1.76
N ARG A 559 -12.79 -15.87 3.00
CA ARG A 559 -12.22 -17.19 3.34
C ARG A 559 -12.96 -18.34 2.65
N ASP A 560 -14.26 -18.27 2.60
CA ASP A 560 -15.13 -19.26 1.96
C ASP A 560 -14.88 -19.39 0.46
N GLU A 561 -14.59 -18.29 -0.24
CA GLU A 561 -14.21 -18.32 -1.67
C GLU A 561 -12.84 -18.97 -1.87
N ILE A 562 -11.87 -18.73 -0.98
CA ILE A 562 -10.56 -19.38 -1.02
C ILE A 562 -10.71 -20.89 -0.81
N ASP A 563 -11.51 -21.30 0.17
CA ASP A 563 -11.77 -22.71 0.46
C ASP A 563 -12.51 -23.38 -0.72
N ALA A 564 -13.48 -22.71 -1.35
CA ALA A 564 -14.18 -23.20 -2.53
C ALA A 564 -13.24 -23.34 -3.74
N TRP A 565 -12.37 -22.35 -3.99
CA TRP A 565 -11.36 -22.39 -5.05
C TRP A 565 -10.42 -23.60 -4.87
N ARG A 566 -9.92 -23.84 -3.67
CA ARG A 566 -9.09 -25.02 -3.37
C ARG A 566 -9.84 -26.32 -3.60
N ALA A 567 -11.09 -26.40 -3.14
CA ALA A 567 -11.93 -27.59 -3.31
C ALA A 567 -12.27 -27.87 -4.78
N SER A 568 -12.28 -26.87 -5.65
CA SER A 568 -12.53 -27.02 -7.09
C SER A 568 -11.30 -27.39 -7.93
N GLY A 569 -10.14 -27.59 -7.30
CA GLY A 569 -8.89 -27.97 -7.97
C GLY A 569 -8.03 -26.79 -8.40
N GLU A 570 -8.20 -25.63 -7.74
CA GLU A 570 -7.35 -24.46 -7.89
C GLU A 570 -7.25 -23.96 -9.34
N PRO A 571 -8.39 -23.62 -9.98
CA PRO A 571 -8.37 -23.13 -11.35
C PRO A 571 -7.52 -21.85 -11.47
N ASN A 572 -6.92 -21.67 -12.65
CA ASN A 572 -6.11 -20.49 -12.96
C ASN A 572 -6.93 -19.20 -12.81
N LEU A 573 -6.36 -18.21 -12.14
CA LEU A 573 -6.96 -16.91 -11.85
C LEU A 573 -6.38 -15.76 -12.69
N SER A 574 -5.45 -16.07 -13.58
CA SER A 574 -4.83 -15.07 -14.46
C SER A 574 -5.84 -14.44 -15.40
N ALA A 575 -5.60 -13.20 -15.80
CA ALA A 575 -6.44 -12.46 -16.74
C ALA A 575 -6.47 -13.16 -18.12
N SER A 576 -7.60 -13.00 -18.80
CA SER A 576 -7.76 -13.50 -20.16
C SER A 576 -6.80 -12.79 -21.11
N ARG A 577 -6.10 -13.56 -21.92
CA ARG A 577 -5.18 -13.10 -22.95
C ARG A 577 -5.68 -13.52 -24.32
N MET A 578 -5.57 -12.64 -25.30
CA MET A 578 -6.10 -12.82 -26.65
C MET A 578 -5.08 -12.38 -27.67
N ASP A 579 -4.73 -13.27 -28.60
CA ASP A 579 -3.77 -12.96 -29.66
C ASP A 579 -4.27 -11.83 -30.54
N LEU A 580 -3.40 -10.83 -30.75
CA LEU A 580 -3.66 -9.72 -31.65
C LEU A 580 -3.34 -10.15 -33.07
N ARG A 581 -4.34 -10.14 -33.96
CA ARG A 581 -4.20 -10.57 -35.36
C ARG A 581 -3.79 -9.42 -36.27
N LYS A 582 -4.24 -8.21 -35.94
CA LYS A 582 -3.95 -7.01 -36.72
C LYS A 582 -3.81 -5.80 -35.83
N LEU A 583 -2.89 -4.89 -36.17
CA LEU A 583 -2.73 -3.60 -35.51
C LEU A 583 -2.37 -2.54 -36.57
N GLY A 584 -3.28 -1.58 -36.80
CA GLY A 584 -3.18 -0.66 -37.93
C GLY A 584 -3.13 -1.43 -39.23
N ASP A 585 -2.14 -1.13 -40.08
CA ASP A 585 -1.91 -1.82 -41.37
C ASP A 585 -1.07 -3.10 -41.24
N TRP A 586 -0.63 -3.46 -40.01
CA TRP A 586 0.20 -4.64 -39.79
C TRP A 586 -0.65 -5.88 -39.57
N ASP A 587 -0.46 -6.89 -40.43
CA ASP A 587 -0.96 -8.25 -40.23
C ASP A 587 0.04 -8.99 -39.29
N LEU A 588 -0.43 -9.41 -38.13
CA LEU A 588 0.37 -10.10 -37.11
C LEU A 588 0.14 -11.62 -37.11
N SER A 589 -0.73 -12.12 -37.99
CA SER A 589 -1.12 -13.54 -38.04
C SER A 589 0.01 -14.48 -38.46
N TYR A 590 1.07 -13.95 -39.07
CA TYR A 590 2.25 -14.72 -39.46
C TYR A 590 3.36 -14.76 -38.40
N VAL A 591 3.20 -14.02 -37.32
CA VAL A 591 4.15 -14.04 -36.22
C VAL A 591 3.86 -15.28 -35.39
N THR A 592 4.60 -16.35 -35.64
CA THR A 592 4.53 -17.55 -34.79
C THR A 592 5.19 -17.28 -33.46
N PRO A 593 4.56 -17.66 -32.33
CA PRO A 593 5.24 -17.69 -31.04
C PRO A 593 6.49 -18.56 -31.17
N GLY A 594 7.65 -18.00 -30.79
CA GLY A 594 8.92 -18.73 -30.81
C GLY A 594 9.04 -19.72 -29.66
#